data_48abbe24c60d080424d3b545dc3671ad
#
_entry.id   48abbe24c60d080424d3b545dc3671ad
#
_cell.length_a   1.000
_cell.length_b   1.000
_cell.length_c   1.000
_cell.angle_alpha   90.00
_cell.angle_beta   90.00
_cell.angle_gamma   90.00
#
_symmetry.space_group_name_H-M   'P 1'
#
loop_
_entity.id
_entity.type
_entity.pdbx_description
1 polymer ?
#
loop_
_entity_poly.entity_id
_entity_poly.type
_entity_poly.pdbx_seq_one_letter_code
_entity_poly.pdbx_strand_id
1 'polypeptide(L)'
;MLAQLSFWYYRATKVFDNIDYFFVLTNFQKEKVKNLGIDEKKLILKPNSLNMNFNIQKEKKDYIYVGRLEESKGIYELLKVWDTLDERFVLTIIGGGDIEDELKAKYEKKNIIFKGKCSREETLLAISKSKYLIQPSIWYETFGLTIIEAMSFGVPVIGYQIGTRGDFIQDCVNGFLSGRDNLKEVIEKSYKYECYELLSKNAIETAKLYENEYIIEEQIRIYNKILENEI
;
A
#
# COMPACT_ATOMS: atom_id res chain seq x y z
N MET A 1 1.60 4.87 25.70
CA MET A 1 1.14 5.68 26.85
C MET A 1 1.60 7.14 26.75
N LEU A 2 2.90 7.47 26.67
CA LEU A 2 3.38 8.87 26.58
C LEU A 2 2.81 9.64 25.37
N ALA A 3 2.76 9.05 24.19
CA ALA A 3 2.20 9.70 23.00
C ALA A 3 0.71 10.04 23.13
N GLN A 4 -0.07 9.22 23.83
CA GLN A 4 -1.48 9.52 24.10
C GLN A 4 -1.63 10.65 25.12
N LEU A 5 -0.80 10.67 26.16
CA LEU A 5 -0.80 11.75 27.16
C LEU A 5 -0.39 13.08 26.55
N SER A 6 0.63 13.09 25.68
CA SER A 6 1.03 14.32 24.98
C SER A 6 -0.06 14.82 24.03
N PHE A 7 -0.74 13.93 23.31
CA PHE A 7 -1.89 14.31 22.46
C PHE A 7 -3.01 14.96 23.28
N TRP A 8 -3.40 14.35 24.40
CA TRP A 8 -4.41 14.93 25.29
C TRP A 8 -3.99 16.26 25.89
N TYR A 9 -2.71 16.41 26.26
CA TYR A 9 -2.16 17.69 26.74
C TYR A 9 -2.27 18.78 25.67
N TYR A 10 -1.81 18.52 24.43
CA TYR A 10 -1.88 19.50 23.35
C TYR A 10 -3.32 19.84 22.96
N ARG A 11 -4.23 18.88 23.07
CA ARG A 11 -5.66 19.12 22.85
C ARG A 11 -6.25 20.00 23.97
N ALA A 12 -5.95 19.71 25.22
CA ALA A 12 -6.42 20.50 26.37
C ALA A 12 -5.88 21.94 26.34
N THR A 13 -4.68 22.15 25.83
CA THR A 13 -4.05 23.47 25.67
C THR A 13 -4.44 24.16 24.34
N LYS A 14 -5.33 23.56 23.55
CA LYS A 14 -5.82 24.11 22.27
C LYS A 14 -4.71 24.45 21.26
N VAL A 15 -3.56 23.77 21.32
CA VAL A 15 -2.44 24.01 20.41
C VAL A 15 -2.85 23.77 18.95
N PHE A 16 -3.73 22.80 18.70
CA PHE A 16 -4.21 22.49 17.36
C PHE A 16 -5.16 23.58 16.79
N ASP A 17 -5.73 24.42 17.62
CA ASP A 17 -6.63 25.51 17.16
C ASP A 17 -5.84 26.60 16.41
N ASN A 18 -4.52 26.73 16.70
CA ASN A 18 -3.63 27.67 16.04
C ASN A 18 -3.10 27.16 14.67
N ILE A 19 -3.49 25.96 14.25
CA ILE A 19 -3.14 25.41 12.95
C ILE A 19 -4.32 25.67 12.01
N ASP A 20 -4.05 26.33 10.89
CA ASP A 20 -5.09 26.64 9.92
C ASP A 20 -5.55 25.38 9.20
N TYR A 21 -4.63 24.58 8.65
CA TYR A 21 -4.95 23.37 7.91
C TYR A 21 -4.00 22.21 8.22
N PHE A 22 -4.54 20.98 8.15
CA PHE A 22 -3.81 19.73 8.23
C PHE A 22 -3.90 19.00 6.90
N PHE A 23 -2.76 18.67 6.32
CA PHE A 23 -2.73 17.82 5.14
C PHE A 23 -2.73 16.34 5.54
N VAL A 24 -3.67 15.60 4.99
CA VAL A 24 -3.80 14.16 5.17
C VAL A 24 -3.63 13.43 3.84
N LEU A 25 -2.98 12.28 3.85
CA LEU A 25 -2.57 11.60 2.62
C LEU A 25 -3.68 10.73 2.02
N THR A 26 -4.66 10.30 2.83
CA THR A 26 -5.71 9.36 2.43
C THR A 26 -7.02 9.68 3.14
N ASN A 27 -8.14 9.21 2.60
CA ASN A 27 -9.44 9.35 3.25
C ASN A 27 -9.48 8.61 4.60
N PHE A 28 -8.83 7.45 4.68
CA PHE A 28 -8.69 6.74 5.95
C PHE A 28 -8.00 7.60 7.02
N GLN A 29 -6.92 8.31 6.67
CA GLN A 29 -6.26 9.24 7.60
C GLN A 29 -7.16 10.41 7.96
N LYS A 30 -7.88 10.98 6.98
CA LYS A 30 -8.84 12.07 7.20
C LYS A 30 -9.85 11.68 8.26
N GLU A 31 -10.49 10.54 8.12
CA GLU A 31 -11.45 10.03 9.09
C GLU A 31 -10.82 9.76 10.48
N LYS A 32 -9.60 9.22 10.51
CA LYS A 32 -8.90 9.00 11.79
C LYS A 32 -8.61 10.32 12.51
N VAL A 33 -8.11 11.33 11.80
CA VAL A 33 -7.76 12.64 12.38
C VAL A 33 -9.04 13.39 12.80
N LYS A 34 -10.11 13.32 12.01
CA LYS A 34 -11.43 13.83 12.37
C LYS A 34 -11.95 13.19 13.66
N ASN A 35 -11.85 11.86 13.80
CA ASN A 35 -12.27 11.13 14.98
C ASN A 35 -11.42 11.46 16.23
N LEU A 36 -10.22 11.99 16.05
CA LEU A 36 -9.42 12.58 17.13
C LEU A 36 -9.91 13.97 17.54
N GLY A 37 -10.90 14.54 16.84
CA GLY A 37 -11.58 15.80 17.17
C GLY A 37 -10.96 17.03 16.50
N ILE A 38 -10.22 16.85 15.42
CA ILE A 38 -9.83 17.96 14.53
C ILE A 38 -11.02 18.29 13.63
N ASP A 39 -11.31 19.59 13.46
CA ASP A 39 -12.39 20.05 12.58
C ASP A 39 -12.14 19.59 11.14
N GLU A 40 -13.14 18.94 10.54
CA GLU A 40 -13.07 18.45 9.16
C GLU A 40 -12.75 19.55 8.15
N LYS A 41 -13.20 20.79 8.40
CA LYS A 41 -12.91 21.95 7.55
C LYS A 41 -11.42 22.30 7.49
N LYS A 42 -10.65 21.90 8.50
CA LYS A 42 -9.19 22.05 8.52
C LYS A 42 -8.44 20.88 7.86
N LEU A 43 -9.13 19.82 7.45
CA LEU A 43 -8.51 18.61 6.90
C LEU A 43 -8.53 18.62 5.36
N ILE A 44 -7.38 18.82 4.77
CA ILE A 44 -7.21 18.84 3.32
C ILE A 44 -6.56 17.53 2.87
N LEU A 45 -7.21 16.83 1.94
CA LEU A 45 -6.66 15.64 1.31
C LEU A 45 -5.55 16.05 0.33
N LYS A 46 -4.34 15.56 0.59
CA LYS A 46 -3.16 15.80 -0.23
C LYS A 46 -2.36 14.50 -0.34
N PRO A 47 -2.69 13.64 -1.31
CA PRO A 47 -1.97 12.39 -1.50
C PRO A 47 -0.50 12.61 -1.86
N ASN A 48 0.34 11.60 -1.61
CA ASN A 48 1.65 11.55 -2.22
C ASN A 48 1.52 11.29 -3.72
N SER A 49 2.49 11.78 -4.48
CA SER A 49 2.59 11.52 -5.91
C SER A 49 3.81 10.67 -6.24
N LEU A 50 3.78 10.08 -7.42
CA LEU A 50 4.87 9.29 -7.98
C LEU A 50 5.18 9.74 -9.40
N ASN A 51 6.48 9.79 -9.72
CA ASN A 51 6.88 9.83 -11.12
C ASN A 51 6.76 8.40 -11.67
N MET A 52 5.74 8.18 -12.48
CA MET A 52 5.36 6.84 -12.91
C MET A 52 6.01 6.50 -14.25
N ASN A 53 6.54 5.29 -14.32
CA ASN A 53 6.98 4.69 -15.58
C ASN A 53 6.01 3.57 -15.92
N PHE A 54 5.10 3.84 -16.86
CA PHE A 54 4.09 2.88 -17.30
C PHE A 54 4.65 1.81 -18.26
N ASN A 55 5.88 1.36 -18.06
CA ASN A 55 6.48 0.29 -18.84
C ASN A 55 5.86 -1.07 -18.47
N ILE A 56 4.74 -1.38 -19.08
CA ILE A 56 3.92 -2.55 -18.78
C ILE A 56 4.54 -3.77 -19.46
N GLN A 57 4.89 -4.77 -18.64
CA GLN A 57 5.37 -6.06 -19.15
C GLN A 57 4.20 -6.90 -19.68
N LYS A 58 4.35 -7.52 -20.85
CA LYS A 58 3.32 -8.36 -21.46
C LYS A 58 3.11 -9.68 -20.74
N GLU A 59 4.20 -10.28 -20.25
CA GLU A 59 4.13 -11.53 -19.50
C GLU A 59 4.41 -11.26 -18.02
N LYS A 60 3.44 -11.53 -17.19
CA LYS A 60 3.52 -11.39 -15.74
C LYS A 60 3.29 -12.74 -15.08
N LYS A 61 4.12 -13.06 -14.11
CA LYS A 61 4.08 -14.35 -13.40
C LYS A 61 4.22 -14.12 -11.91
N ASP A 62 3.72 -15.07 -11.16
CA ASP A 62 4.00 -15.20 -9.73
C ASP A 62 3.55 -14.03 -8.87
N TYR A 63 3.90 -14.09 -7.62
CA TYR A 63 3.54 -13.12 -6.61
C TYR A 63 4.79 -12.46 -6.05
N ILE A 64 4.67 -11.21 -5.64
CA ILE A 64 5.77 -10.48 -5.01
C ILE A 64 5.32 -9.82 -3.71
N TYR A 65 6.17 -9.89 -2.71
CA TYR A 65 6.13 -9.06 -1.52
C TYR A 65 7.29 -8.08 -1.55
N VAL A 66 7.04 -6.82 -1.26
CA VAL A 66 8.07 -5.79 -1.15
C VAL A 66 7.86 -5.00 0.14
N GLY A 67 8.82 -5.05 1.04
CA GLY A 67 8.75 -4.34 2.31
C GLY A 67 9.80 -4.77 3.32
N ARG A 68 9.86 -4.08 4.45
CA ARG A 68 10.70 -4.49 5.56
C ARG A 68 10.23 -5.83 6.12
N LEU A 69 11.19 -6.67 6.47
CA LEU A 69 10.90 -7.95 7.12
C LEU A 69 10.77 -7.70 8.63
N GLU A 70 9.56 -7.36 9.04
CA GLU A 70 9.16 -7.10 10.41
C GLU A 70 7.71 -7.55 10.65
N GLU A 71 7.36 -7.86 11.88
CA GLU A 71 6.04 -8.38 12.24
C GLU A 71 4.90 -7.47 11.79
N SER A 72 5.06 -6.16 11.97
CA SER A 72 4.04 -5.15 11.60
C SER A 72 3.67 -5.18 10.11
N LYS A 73 4.57 -5.68 9.24
CA LYS A 73 4.35 -5.83 7.81
C LYS A 73 3.64 -7.15 7.43
N GLY A 74 3.28 -7.98 8.42
CA GLY A 74 2.50 -9.19 8.22
C GLY A 74 3.23 -10.30 7.50
N ILE A 75 4.59 -10.25 7.47
CA ILE A 75 5.39 -11.23 6.74
C ILE A 75 5.27 -12.65 7.33
N TYR A 76 5.11 -12.78 8.64
CA TYR A 76 4.93 -14.09 9.29
C TYR A 76 3.60 -14.75 8.88
N GLU A 77 2.51 -13.98 8.87
CA GLU A 77 1.20 -14.45 8.44
C GLU A 77 1.21 -14.84 6.97
N LEU A 78 1.84 -14.01 6.13
CA LEU A 78 2.01 -14.31 4.71
C LEU A 78 2.74 -15.62 4.50
N LEU A 79 3.89 -15.81 5.14
CA LEU A 79 4.70 -17.00 4.97
C LEU A 79 4.01 -18.27 5.52
N LYS A 80 3.29 -18.17 6.64
CA LYS A 80 2.45 -19.28 7.13
C LYS A 80 1.40 -19.70 6.11
N VAL A 81 0.74 -18.73 5.48
CA VAL A 81 -0.24 -19.00 4.42
C VAL A 81 0.46 -19.64 3.24
N TRP A 82 1.58 -19.06 2.79
CA TRP A 82 2.31 -19.54 1.61
C TRP A 82 2.85 -20.94 1.76
N ASP A 83 3.24 -21.32 2.99
CA ASP A 83 3.73 -22.66 3.31
C ASP A 83 2.66 -23.76 3.14
N THR A 84 1.39 -23.37 3.16
CA THR A 84 0.24 -24.28 2.93
C THR A 84 -0.23 -24.32 1.48
N LEU A 85 0.33 -23.47 0.61
CA LEU A 85 -0.03 -23.41 -0.81
C LEU A 85 0.79 -24.42 -1.63
N ASP A 86 0.23 -24.85 -2.74
CA ASP A 86 0.89 -25.67 -3.75
C ASP A 86 2.12 -24.98 -4.36
N GLU A 87 3.14 -25.75 -4.77
CA GLU A 87 4.40 -25.22 -5.32
C GLU A 87 4.26 -24.36 -6.59
N ARG A 88 3.13 -24.43 -7.28
CA ARG A 88 2.83 -23.54 -8.42
C ARG A 88 2.64 -22.07 -8.02
N PHE A 89 2.37 -21.80 -6.74
CA PHE A 89 2.31 -20.44 -6.21
C PHE A 89 3.71 -20.00 -5.79
N VAL A 90 4.38 -19.26 -6.66
CA VAL A 90 5.72 -18.75 -6.38
C VAL A 90 5.63 -17.36 -5.77
N LEU A 91 6.32 -17.13 -4.65
CA LEU A 91 6.43 -15.84 -3.98
C LEU A 91 7.88 -15.37 -3.99
N THR A 92 8.11 -14.21 -4.57
CA THR A 92 9.38 -13.48 -4.44
C THR A 92 9.26 -12.45 -3.33
N ILE A 93 10.23 -12.43 -2.42
CA ILE A 93 10.30 -11.54 -1.28
C ILE A 93 11.48 -10.59 -1.46
N ILE A 94 11.20 -9.29 -1.55
CA ILE A 94 12.20 -8.23 -1.62
C ILE A 94 12.12 -7.36 -0.36
N GLY A 95 13.25 -7.20 0.31
CA GLY A 95 13.41 -6.42 1.52
C GLY A 95 14.33 -7.09 2.50
N GLY A 96 14.60 -6.43 3.60
CA GLY A 96 15.43 -6.94 4.68
C GLY A 96 14.89 -6.48 6.03
N GLY A 97 15.40 -7.04 7.09
CA GLY A 97 15.02 -6.74 8.47
C GLY A 97 15.70 -7.68 9.43
N ASP A 98 15.56 -7.42 10.73
CA ASP A 98 16.25 -8.18 11.79
C ASP A 98 15.83 -9.66 11.86
N ILE A 99 14.67 -10.00 11.30
CA ILE A 99 14.11 -11.35 11.26
C ILE A 99 14.37 -12.09 9.94
N GLU A 100 15.17 -11.52 9.03
CA GLU A 100 15.41 -12.09 7.69
C GLU A 100 16.00 -13.50 7.75
N ASP A 101 17.05 -13.71 8.56
CA ASP A 101 17.74 -14.99 8.65
C ASP A 101 16.84 -16.08 9.26
N GLU A 102 16.04 -15.72 10.28
CA GLU A 102 15.03 -16.63 10.86
C GLU A 102 13.99 -17.05 9.81
N LEU A 103 13.46 -16.08 9.05
CA LEU A 103 12.45 -16.36 8.04
C LEU A 103 13.00 -17.20 6.89
N LYS A 104 14.23 -16.92 6.45
CA LYS A 104 14.91 -17.74 5.42
C LYS A 104 15.11 -19.16 5.90
N ALA A 105 15.69 -19.35 7.08
CA ALA A 105 15.95 -20.68 7.65
C ALA A 105 14.68 -21.53 7.76
N LYS A 106 13.52 -20.88 7.99
CA LYS A 106 12.25 -21.57 8.20
C LYS A 106 11.43 -21.79 6.94
N TYR A 107 11.44 -20.84 6.00
CA TYR A 107 10.47 -20.80 4.91
C TYR A 107 11.09 -20.79 3.51
N GLU A 108 12.42 -20.57 3.37
CA GLU A 108 13.04 -20.58 2.03
C GLU A 108 12.95 -21.95 1.39
N LYS A 109 12.34 -22.02 0.23
CA LYS A 109 12.17 -23.21 -0.57
C LYS A 109 11.93 -22.86 -2.02
N LYS A 110 11.78 -23.84 -2.90
CA LYS A 110 11.67 -23.66 -4.35
C LYS A 110 10.64 -22.61 -4.77
N ASN A 111 9.52 -22.48 -4.05
CA ASN A 111 8.44 -21.54 -4.36
C ASN A 111 8.34 -20.35 -3.38
N ILE A 112 9.29 -20.16 -2.47
CA ILE A 112 9.44 -18.99 -1.59
C ILE A 112 10.88 -18.50 -1.71
N ILE A 113 11.08 -17.40 -2.43
CA ILE A 113 12.39 -16.92 -2.87
C ILE A 113 12.70 -15.59 -2.20
N PHE A 114 13.70 -15.57 -1.33
CA PHE A 114 14.19 -14.34 -0.71
C PHE A 114 15.29 -13.72 -1.57
N LYS A 115 15.10 -12.46 -1.97
CA LYS A 115 16.07 -11.67 -2.74
C LYS A 115 16.91 -10.73 -1.87
N GLY A 116 16.52 -10.56 -0.59
CA GLY A 116 17.14 -9.57 0.27
C GLY A 116 16.80 -8.15 -0.15
N LYS A 117 17.61 -7.18 0.30
CA LYS A 117 17.49 -5.78 -0.12
C LYS A 117 17.97 -5.61 -1.55
N CYS A 118 17.11 -5.05 -2.41
CA CYS A 118 17.40 -4.70 -3.79
C CYS A 118 17.44 -3.17 -3.97
N SER A 119 18.06 -2.70 -5.03
CA SER A 119 17.96 -1.30 -5.44
C SER A 119 16.51 -0.95 -5.82
N ARG A 120 16.21 0.37 -5.93
CA ARG A 120 14.89 0.81 -6.34
C ARG A 120 14.54 0.30 -7.74
N GLU A 121 15.49 0.40 -8.67
CA GLU A 121 15.32 -0.05 -10.06
C GLU A 121 15.06 -1.56 -10.15
N GLU A 122 15.84 -2.37 -9.43
CA GLU A 122 15.66 -3.83 -9.37
C GLU A 122 14.30 -4.19 -8.78
N THR A 123 13.89 -3.47 -7.72
CA THR A 123 12.60 -3.68 -7.06
C THR A 123 11.43 -3.36 -7.99
N LEU A 124 11.46 -2.20 -8.67
CA LEU A 124 10.43 -1.82 -9.62
C LEU A 124 10.37 -2.78 -10.83
N LEU A 125 11.53 -3.23 -11.32
CA LEU A 125 11.61 -4.23 -12.37
C LEU A 125 11.00 -5.58 -11.92
N ALA A 126 11.26 -6.00 -10.69
CA ALA A 126 10.68 -7.23 -10.14
C ALA A 126 9.16 -7.11 -9.99
N ILE A 127 8.68 -5.97 -9.48
CA ILE A 127 7.24 -5.69 -9.40
C ILE A 127 6.62 -5.77 -10.80
N SER A 128 7.18 -5.07 -11.80
CA SER A 128 6.60 -5.00 -13.15
C SER A 128 6.43 -6.37 -13.84
N LYS A 129 7.25 -7.36 -13.46
CA LYS A 129 7.20 -8.75 -13.96
C LYS A 129 6.26 -9.66 -13.16
N SER A 130 5.79 -9.20 -12.00
CA SER A 130 4.95 -10.02 -11.14
C SER A 130 3.48 -9.92 -11.55
N LYS A 131 2.72 -10.98 -11.34
CA LYS A 131 1.28 -11.02 -11.62
C LYS A 131 0.50 -10.26 -10.55
N TYR A 132 0.88 -10.41 -9.29
CA TYR A 132 0.27 -9.70 -8.15
C TYR A 132 1.31 -9.24 -7.15
N LEU A 133 1.09 -8.06 -6.56
CA LEU A 133 1.76 -7.64 -5.34
C LEU A 133 0.94 -8.07 -4.13
N ILE A 134 1.59 -8.64 -3.11
CA ILE A 134 0.94 -8.93 -1.81
C ILE A 134 1.32 -7.85 -0.79
N GLN A 135 0.30 -7.25 -0.18
CA GLN A 135 0.46 -6.23 0.87
C GLN A 135 -0.25 -6.69 2.16
N PRO A 136 0.39 -7.58 2.96
CA PRO A 136 -0.22 -8.22 4.11
C PRO A 136 -0.03 -7.44 5.42
N SER A 137 0.40 -6.18 5.36
CA SER A 137 0.68 -5.37 6.55
C SER A 137 -0.51 -5.37 7.51
N ILE A 138 -0.24 -5.70 8.77
CA ILE A 138 -1.21 -5.68 9.87
C ILE A 138 -1.26 -4.31 10.56
N TRP A 139 -0.38 -3.39 10.14
CA TRP A 139 -0.31 -2.02 10.60
C TRP A 139 -1.03 -1.06 9.63
N TYR A 140 -1.45 0.08 10.12
CA TYR A 140 -1.96 1.14 9.28
C TYR A 140 -0.82 1.78 8.50
N GLU A 141 -0.77 1.53 7.20
CA GLU A 141 0.16 2.23 6.32
C GLU A 141 -0.22 3.71 6.24
N THR A 142 0.79 4.58 6.14
CA THR A 142 0.56 6.02 6.02
C THR A 142 -0.02 6.37 4.65
N PHE A 143 0.51 5.75 3.58
CA PHE A 143 0.02 5.93 2.22
C PHE A 143 0.01 4.61 1.45
N GLY A 144 1.14 3.91 1.35
CA GLY A 144 1.26 2.66 0.58
C GLY A 144 1.82 2.89 -0.82
N LEU A 145 2.95 3.61 -0.92
CA LEU A 145 3.61 3.89 -2.20
C LEU A 145 3.79 2.65 -3.07
N THR A 146 4.19 1.53 -2.48
CA THR A 146 4.40 0.26 -3.19
C THR A 146 3.12 -0.26 -3.87
N ILE A 147 1.93 0.06 -3.33
CA ILE A 147 0.64 -0.28 -3.94
C ILE A 147 0.50 0.48 -5.26
N ILE A 148 0.73 1.80 -5.23
CA ILE A 148 0.59 2.64 -6.42
C ILE A 148 1.69 2.33 -7.44
N GLU A 149 2.93 2.06 -6.99
CA GLU A 149 4.02 1.58 -7.85
C GLU A 149 3.64 0.29 -8.60
N ALA A 150 3.07 -0.69 -7.90
CA ALA A 150 2.61 -1.93 -8.53
C ALA A 150 1.49 -1.66 -9.54
N MET A 151 0.49 -0.88 -9.13
CA MET A 151 -0.65 -0.54 -9.99
C MET A 151 -0.21 0.22 -11.25
N SER A 152 0.82 1.08 -11.19
CA SER A 152 1.35 1.80 -12.37
C SER A 152 1.92 0.87 -13.43
N PHE A 153 2.41 -0.31 -13.04
CA PHE A 153 2.81 -1.37 -13.97
C PHE A 153 1.66 -2.29 -14.36
N GLY A 154 0.43 -2.01 -13.98
CA GLY A 154 -0.71 -2.90 -14.17
C GLY A 154 -0.57 -4.20 -13.38
N VAL A 155 0.01 -4.14 -12.20
CA VAL A 155 0.11 -5.25 -11.25
C VAL A 155 -0.93 -5.03 -10.16
N PRO A 156 -2.06 -5.78 -10.17
CA PRO A 156 -3.08 -5.69 -9.15
C PRO A 156 -2.53 -6.10 -7.79
N VAL A 157 -3.09 -5.54 -6.73
CA VAL A 157 -2.63 -5.76 -5.36
C VAL A 157 -3.61 -6.62 -4.58
N ILE A 158 -3.09 -7.57 -3.83
CA ILE A 158 -3.84 -8.34 -2.83
C ILE A 158 -3.42 -7.83 -1.46
N GLY A 159 -4.36 -7.31 -0.67
CA GLY A 159 -4.05 -6.76 0.65
C GLY A 159 -5.12 -6.99 1.68
N TYR A 160 -4.77 -6.89 2.96
CA TYR A 160 -5.76 -6.91 4.02
C TYR A 160 -6.66 -5.68 3.97
N GLN A 161 -7.94 -5.85 4.25
CA GLN A 161 -8.91 -4.75 4.35
C GLN A 161 -8.70 -3.96 5.65
N ILE A 162 -7.52 -3.36 5.79
CA ILE A 162 -7.09 -2.59 6.96
C ILE A 162 -6.46 -1.28 6.52
N GLY A 163 -6.80 -0.18 7.19
CA GLY A 163 -6.14 1.10 7.00
C GLY A 163 -6.38 1.69 5.61
N THR A 164 -5.35 2.25 5.01
CA THR A 164 -5.40 3.00 3.75
C THR A 164 -5.61 2.14 2.51
N ARG A 165 -5.52 0.81 2.62
CA ARG A 165 -5.63 -0.09 1.46
C ARG A 165 -6.97 0.02 0.75
N GLY A 166 -8.06 0.23 1.50
CA GLY A 166 -9.38 0.47 0.92
C GLY A 166 -9.51 1.78 0.13
N ASP A 167 -8.58 2.72 0.30
CA ASP A 167 -8.55 3.95 -0.50
C ASP A 167 -7.98 3.69 -1.91
N PHE A 168 -7.19 2.63 -2.08
CA PHE A 168 -6.53 2.29 -3.35
C PHE A 168 -7.09 1.03 -4.01
N ILE A 169 -7.41 0.01 -3.21
CA ILE A 169 -7.85 -1.30 -3.71
C ILE A 169 -9.36 -1.39 -3.64
N GLN A 170 -9.98 -1.57 -4.79
CA GLN A 170 -11.39 -1.94 -4.94
C GLN A 170 -11.47 -3.42 -5.25
N ASP A 171 -12.09 -4.18 -4.35
CA ASP A 171 -12.14 -5.64 -4.44
C ASP A 171 -12.74 -6.13 -5.75
N CYS A 172 -12.05 -7.06 -6.41
CA CYS A 172 -12.40 -7.62 -7.71
C CYS A 172 -12.46 -6.61 -8.88
N VAL A 173 -12.03 -5.34 -8.68
CA VAL A 173 -12.02 -4.29 -9.70
C VAL A 173 -10.60 -3.97 -10.17
N ASN A 174 -9.70 -3.65 -9.24
CA ASN A 174 -8.29 -3.33 -9.51
C ASN A 174 -7.30 -4.14 -8.65
N GLY A 175 -7.81 -5.08 -7.85
CA GLY A 175 -7.07 -5.93 -6.93
C GLY A 175 -8.02 -6.76 -6.08
N PHE A 176 -7.53 -7.27 -4.96
CA PHE A 176 -8.34 -8.03 -4.01
C PHE A 176 -8.11 -7.57 -2.58
N LEU A 177 -9.19 -7.47 -1.82
CA LEU A 177 -9.13 -7.24 -0.38
C LEU A 177 -9.44 -8.54 0.36
N SER A 178 -8.66 -8.86 1.37
CA SER A 178 -8.86 -10.03 2.22
C SER A 178 -9.00 -9.65 3.69
N GLY A 179 -9.70 -10.47 4.46
CA GLY A 179 -9.53 -10.54 5.90
C GLY A 179 -8.20 -11.24 6.25
N ARG A 180 -7.85 -11.23 7.52
CA ARG A 180 -6.66 -11.97 7.99
C ARG A 180 -6.82 -13.48 7.84
N ASP A 181 -8.03 -13.98 8.01
CA ASP A 181 -8.32 -15.41 8.08
C ASP A 181 -8.54 -16.06 6.70
N ASN A 182 -8.74 -15.25 5.64
CA ASN A 182 -9.08 -15.76 4.30
C ASN A 182 -8.07 -15.39 3.21
N LEU A 183 -6.85 -14.98 3.58
CA LEU A 183 -5.81 -14.62 2.60
C LEU A 183 -5.49 -15.76 1.63
N LYS A 184 -5.45 -17.01 2.13
CA LYS A 184 -5.22 -18.20 1.30
C LYS A 184 -6.25 -18.32 0.19
N GLU A 185 -7.52 -18.23 0.53
CA GLU A 185 -8.64 -18.35 -0.40
C GLU A 185 -8.61 -17.24 -1.48
N VAL A 186 -8.24 -16.01 -1.06
CA VAL A 186 -8.09 -14.88 -1.98
C VAL A 186 -6.93 -15.09 -2.93
N ILE A 187 -5.78 -15.64 -2.48
CA ILE A 187 -4.64 -15.99 -3.33
C ILE A 187 -5.06 -17.08 -4.34
N GLU A 188 -5.74 -18.14 -3.90
CA GLU A 188 -6.20 -19.21 -4.78
C GLU A 188 -7.24 -18.72 -5.80
N LYS A 189 -8.15 -17.82 -5.39
CA LYS A 189 -9.10 -17.12 -6.27
C LYS A 189 -8.37 -16.27 -7.32
N SER A 190 -7.38 -15.49 -6.90
CA SER A 190 -6.62 -14.60 -7.79
C SER A 190 -5.85 -15.36 -8.88
N TYR A 191 -5.35 -16.55 -8.55
CA TYR A 191 -4.66 -17.42 -9.51
C TYR A 191 -5.53 -17.84 -10.67
N LYS A 192 -6.81 -18.16 -10.38
CA LYS A 192 -7.82 -18.63 -11.34
C LYS A 192 -8.66 -17.51 -11.95
N TYR A 193 -8.35 -16.24 -11.63
CA TYR A 193 -9.19 -15.12 -12.02
C TYR A 193 -9.11 -14.86 -13.53
N GLU A 194 -10.20 -15.09 -14.23
CA GLU A 194 -10.26 -15.03 -15.70
C GLU A 194 -10.15 -13.60 -16.25
N CYS A 195 -10.64 -12.59 -15.50
CA CYS A 195 -10.64 -11.19 -15.93
C CYS A 195 -9.37 -10.43 -15.49
N TYR A 196 -8.20 -11.09 -15.47
CA TYR A 196 -6.95 -10.47 -15.02
C TYR A 196 -6.60 -9.20 -15.81
N GLU A 197 -6.78 -9.20 -17.13
CA GLU A 197 -6.48 -8.04 -17.98
C GLU A 197 -7.32 -6.82 -17.59
N LEU A 198 -8.57 -7.02 -17.20
CA LEU A 198 -9.43 -5.93 -16.71
C LEU A 198 -8.94 -5.41 -15.36
N LEU A 199 -8.57 -6.30 -14.42
CA LEU A 199 -7.95 -5.90 -13.15
C LEU A 199 -6.69 -5.07 -13.39
N SER A 200 -5.81 -5.55 -14.29
CA SER A 200 -4.55 -4.88 -14.64
C SER A 200 -4.79 -3.48 -15.21
N LYS A 201 -5.73 -3.36 -16.14
CA LYS A 201 -6.13 -2.07 -16.72
C LYS A 201 -6.67 -1.11 -15.65
N ASN A 202 -7.56 -1.57 -14.80
CA ASN A 202 -8.15 -0.75 -13.75
C ASN A 202 -7.10 -0.34 -12.68
N ALA A 203 -6.10 -1.19 -12.42
CA ALA A 203 -4.97 -0.83 -11.56
C ALA A 203 -4.19 0.35 -12.14
N ILE A 204 -3.91 0.35 -13.46
CA ILE A 204 -3.26 1.47 -14.14
C ILE A 204 -4.09 2.74 -14.03
N GLU A 205 -5.40 2.67 -14.30
CA GLU A 205 -6.26 3.86 -14.19
C GLU A 205 -6.29 4.42 -12.77
N THR A 206 -6.25 3.55 -11.76
CA THR A 206 -6.12 3.98 -10.36
C THR A 206 -4.79 4.68 -10.11
N ALA A 207 -3.68 4.13 -10.61
CA ALA A 207 -2.36 4.71 -10.41
C ALA A 207 -2.23 6.11 -11.06
N LYS A 208 -2.82 6.35 -12.23
CA LYS A 208 -2.79 7.64 -12.90
C LYS A 208 -3.29 8.80 -12.03
N LEU A 209 -4.20 8.53 -11.10
CA LEU A 209 -4.72 9.54 -10.17
C LEU A 209 -3.63 10.06 -9.19
N TYR A 210 -2.49 9.40 -9.13
CA TYR A 210 -1.37 9.72 -8.24
C TYR A 210 -0.10 10.11 -9.00
N GLU A 211 -0.20 10.40 -10.29
CA GLU A 211 0.90 10.88 -11.11
C GLU A 211 1.33 12.29 -10.69
N ASN A 212 2.64 12.55 -10.75
CA ASN A 212 3.23 13.80 -10.28
C ASN A 212 2.57 15.04 -10.88
N GLU A 213 2.40 15.08 -12.18
CA GLU A 213 1.84 16.27 -12.86
C GLU A 213 0.47 16.62 -12.28
N TYR A 214 -0.42 15.65 -12.19
CA TYR A 214 -1.77 15.85 -11.67
C TYR A 214 -1.78 16.29 -10.21
N ILE A 215 -1.01 15.60 -9.35
CA ILE A 215 -0.99 15.89 -7.90
C ILE A 215 -0.32 17.23 -7.59
N ILE A 216 0.74 17.61 -8.34
CA ILE A 216 1.43 18.89 -8.15
C ILE A 216 0.53 20.06 -8.57
N GLU A 217 -0.17 19.95 -9.69
CA GLU A 217 -1.12 20.98 -10.12
C GLU A 217 -2.24 21.19 -9.10
N GLU A 218 -2.82 20.09 -8.59
CA GLU A 218 -3.86 20.18 -7.57
C GLU A 218 -3.32 20.77 -6.26
N GLN A 219 -2.09 20.44 -5.87
CA GLN A 219 -1.43 21.00 -4.70
C GLN A 219 -1.22 22.53 -4.83
N ILE A 220 -0.77 22.99 -6.00
CA ILE A 220 -0.58 24.41 -6.26
C ILE A 220 -1.94 25.13 -6.17
N ARG A 221 -2.99 24.55 -6.74
CA ARG A 221 -4.36 25.08 -6.65
C ARG A 221 -4.84 25.19 -5.21
N ILE A 222 -4.60 24.18 -4.39
CA ILE A 222 -4.95 24.21 -2.96
C ILE A 222 -4.20 25.32 -2.23
N TYR A 223 -2.90 25.46 -2.46
CA TYR A 223 -2.11 26.52 -1.81
C TYR A 223 -2.58 27.93 -2.20
N ASN A 224 -2.90 28.15 -3.47
CA ASN A 224 -3.43 29.44 -3.92
C ASN A 224 -4.76 29.77 -3.23
N LYS A 225 -5.69 28.82 -3.15
CA LYS A 225 -6.96 29.00 -2.43
C LYS A 225 -6.77 29.33 -0.94
N ILE A 226 -5.80 28.67 -0.29
CA ILE A 226 -5.48 28.98 1.11
C ILE A 226 -4.98 30.41 1.25
N LEU A 227 -4.08 30.86 0.36
CA LEU A 227 -3.54 32.21 0.38
C LEU A 227 -4.58 33.30 0.08
N GLU A 228 -5.55 32.97 -0.73
CA GLU A 228 -6.68 33.86 -1.11
C GLU A 228 -7.85 33.81 -0.11
N ASN A 229 -7.74 33.01 0.96
CA ASN A 229 -8.79 32.75 1.97
C ASN A 229 -10.10 32.22 1.35
N GLU A 230 -9.99 31.37 0.32
CA GLU A 230 -11.13 30.79 -0.39
C GLU A 230 -11.50 29.37 0.08
N ILE A 231 -10.86 28.87 1.14
CA ILE A 231 -11.16 27.55 1.76
C ILE A 231 -11.72 27.74 3.16
#